data_25c00af13d0c7eb818413a2b4d14b07f
#
_entry.id   25c00af13d0c7eb818413a2b4d14b07f
#
_cell.length_a   1.000
_cell.length_b   1.000
_cell.length_c   1.000
_cell.angle_alpha   90.00
_cell.angle_beta   90.00
_cell.angle_gamma   90.00
#
_symmetry.space_group_name_H-M   'P 1'
#
loop_
_entity.id
_entity.type
_entity.pdbx_description
1 polymer ?
#
loop_
_entity_poly.entity_id
_entity_poly.type
_entity_poly.pdbx_seq_one_letter_code
_entity_poly.pdbx_strand_id
1 'polypeptide(L)'
;MTQAFKKTPVELTAHHGHILQALRRGVSLTASADGRVNPMTISWGMIGIEWNRPLFITYVRTGRFTHGLLDRNPEFTVNLPAPGTDHPARLISYLGTHSGRNEDKIATLGLHLVPGSEVSVPGLAELPLTLECRILYRQLQQADCFLPGNEAILKSFYPQDVPSEATGSNRDFHTAIYGEIVGAHLIQSA
;
A
#
# COMPACT_ATOMS: atom_id res chain seq x y z
N MET A 1 0.94 -11.51 27.52
CA MET A 1 -0.50 -11.29 27.26
C MET A 1 -0.64 -10.83 25.83
N THR A 2 -1.45 -11.51 25.01
CA THR A 2 -1.68 -11.10 23.64
C THR A 2 -2.56 -9.84 23.67
N GLN A 3 -2.06 -8.73 23.13
CA GLN A 3 -2.83 -7.49 23.07
C GLN A 3 -4.08 -7.73 22.22
N ALA A 4 -5.26 -7.45 22.78
CA ALA A 4 -6.52 -7.56 22.05
C ALA A 4 -6.78 -6.27 21.28
N PHE A 5 -7.28 -6.38 20.06
CA PHE A 5 -7.64 -5.25 19.21
C PHE A 5 -9.12 -5.31 18.82
N LYS A 6 -9.74 -4.15 18.77
CA LYS A 6 -11.10 -3.95 18.29
C LYS A 6 -11.06 -3.20 16.97
N LYS A 7 -11.92 -3.57 16.02
CA LYS A 7 -12.13 -2.84 14.76
C LYS A 7 -13.47 -2.10 14.81
N THR A 8 -13.43 -0.81 14.52
CA THR A 8 -14.62 0.04 14.43
C THR A 8 -14.81 0.45 12.99
N PRO A 9 -15.87 0.04 12.29
CA PRO A 9 -16.14 0.48 10.92
C PRO A 9 -16.17 2.00 10.82
N VAL A 10 -15.67 2.53 9.69
CA VAL A 10 -15.70 3.97 9.41
C VAL A 10 -16.37 4.26 8.08
N GLU A 11 -17.01 5.41 8.00
CA GLU A 11 -17.56 5.92 6.74
C GLU A 11 -16.42 6.43 5.86
N LEU A 12 -16.20 5.78 4.71
CA LEU A 12 -15.07 6.04 3.83
C LEU A 12 -15.04 7.49 3.34
N THR A 13 -16.20 8.06 2.99
CA THR A 13 -16.32 9.41 2.44
C THR A 13 -15.86 10.48 3.43
N ALA A 14 -16.00 10.25 4.72
CA ALA A 14 -15.51 11.15 5.77
C ALA A 14 -13.98 11.20 5.87
N HIS A 15 -13.27 10.24 5.25
CA HIS A 15 -11.82 10.11 5.37
C HIS A 15 -11.05 10.40 4.07
N HIS A 16 -11.70 10.71 2.95
CA HIS A 16 -11.02 10.94 1.66
C HIS A 16 -9.89 11.98 1.74
N GLY A 17 -10.14 13.13 2.35
CA GLY A 17 -9.13 14.18 2.52
C GLY A 17 -7.92 13.71 3.34
N HIS A 18 -8.18 13.01 4.44
CA HIS A 18 -7.12 12.45 5.29
C HIS A 18 -6.30 11.40 4.55
N ILE A 19 -6.95 10.49 3.82
CA ILE A 19 -6.28 9.45 3.03
C ILE A 19 -5.32 10.08 2.01
N LEU A 20 -5.76 11.08 1.24
CA LEU A 20 -4.94 11.77 0.26
C LEU A 20 -3.77 12.55 0.89
N GLN A 21 -3.99 13.18 2.04
CA GLN A 21 -2.92 13.88 2.77
C GLN A 21 -1.87 12.90 3.33
N ALA A 22 -2.31 11.78 3.91
CA ALA A 22 -1.44 10.74 4.43
C ALA A 22 -0.63 10.09 3.30
N LEU A 23 -1.26 9.80 2.16
CA LEU A 23 -0.62 9.18 1.00
C LEU A 23 0.58 10.00 0.49
N ARG A 24 0.48 11.33 0.45
CA ARG A 24 1.61 12.20 0.07
C ARG A 24 2.83 12.06 0.99
N ARG A 25 2.63 11.67 2.24
CA ARG A 25 3.68 11.47 3.24
C ARG A 25 4.14 10.01 3.31
N GLY A 26 3.45 9.13 2.60
CA GLY A 26 3.64 7.69 2.60
C GLY A 26 2.70 6.98 3.58
N VAL A 27 2.17 5.85 3.13
CA VAL A 27 1.31 4.94 3.91
C VAL A 27 1.75 3.51 3.66
N SER A 28 1.29 2.54 4.45
CA SER A 28 1.61 1.14 4.22
C SER A 28 0.59 0.50 3.29
N LEU A 29 1.08 -0.18 2.25
CA LEU A 29 0.37 -1.24 1.55
C LEU A 29 0.86 -2.57 2.10
N THR A 30 -0.04 -3.38 2.64
CA THR A 30 0.28 -4.72 3.13
C THR A 30 -0.29 -5.76 2.18
N ALA A 31 0.53 -6.72 1.79
CA ALA A 31 0.14 -7.89 1.01
C ALA A 31 0.59 -9.16 1.72
N SER A 32 -0.11 -10.27 1.48
CA SER A 32 0.27 -11.57 2.03
C SER A 32 0.03 -12.69 1.03
N ALA A 33 0.94 -13.64 0.96
CA ALA A 33 0.79 -14.89 0.24
C ALA A 33 1.75 -15.94 0.83
N ASP A 34 1.38 -17.21 0.74
CA ASP A 34 2.21 -18.34 1.15
C ASP A 34 2.76 -18.22 2.59
N GLY A 35 1.92 -17.76 3.51
CA GLY A 35 2.28 -17.56 4.92
C GLY A 35 3.19 -16.36 5.20
N ARG A 36 3.52 -15.54 4.21
CA ARG A 36 4.33 -14.32 4.36
C ARG A 36 3.45 -13.08 4.30
N VAL A 37 3.63 -12.18 5.26
CA VAL A 37 3.02 -10.86 5.28
C VAL A 37 4.11 -9.81 5.03
N ASN A 38 3.89 -8.89 4.12
CA ASN A 38 4.85 -7.83 3.83
C ASN A 38 4.19 -6.46 3.70
N PRO A 39 4.39 -5.56 4.66
CA PRO A 39 4.07 -4.16 4.51
C PRO A 39 5.14 -3.44 3.66
N MET A 40 4.70 -2.53 2.81
CA MET A 40 5.55 -1.70 1.96
C MET A 40 5.00 -0.28 1.92
N THR A 41 5.87 0.72 1.95
CA THR A 41 5.43 2.11 1.77
C THR A 41 5.02 2.38 0.33
N ILE A 42 3.87 3.00 0.19
CA ILE A 42 3.40 3.64 -1.04
C ILE A 42 3.15 5.13 -0.76
N SER A 43 3.36 5.97 -1.77
CA SER A 43 3.03 7.41 -1.73
C SER A 43 2.26 7.87 -2.96
N TRP A 44 1.91 6.95 -3.84
CA TRP A 44 1.14 7.19 -5.05
C TRP A 44 -0.13 6.36 -5.05
N GLY A 45 -1.23 7.01 -5.34
CA GLY A 45 -2.54 6.35 -5.40
C GLY A 45 -3.67 7.35 -5.56
N MET A 46 -4.84 6.81 -5.75
CA MET A 46 -6.08 7.54 -5.90
C MET A 46 -7.20 6.81 -5.17
N ILE A 47 -8.19 7.57 -4.71
CA ILE A 47 -9.43 7.02 -4.18
C ILE A 47 -10.60 7.62 -4.98
N GLY A 48 -11.54 6.79 -5.39
CA GLY A 48 -12.65 7.24 -6.24
C GLY A 48 -13.64 6.14 -6.55
N ILE A 49 -14.44 6.37 -7.58
CA ILE A 49 -15.48 5.45 -8.04
C ILE A 49 -15.21 5.06 -9.48
N GLU A 50 -15.18 3.76 -9.75
CA GLU A 50 -15.20 3.21 -11.10
C GLU A 50 -16.01 1.90 -11.07
N TRP A 51 -16.68 1.57 -12.17
CA TRP A 51 -17.62 0.43 -12.26
C TRP A 51 -18.68 0.43 -11.15
N ASN A 52 -19.05 1.64 -10.68
CA ASN A 52 -19.99 1.84 -9.58
C ASN A 52 -19.52 1.22 -8.24
N ARG A 53 -18.20 1.14 -8.03
CA ARG A 53 -17.55 0.59 -6.84
C ARG A 53 -16.55 1.59 -6.27
N PRO A 54 -16.41 1.67 -4.93
CA PRO A 54 -15.35 2.47 -4.31
C PRO A 54 -14.01 1.79 -4.55
N LEU A 55 -13.05 2.51 -5.13
CA LEU A 55 -11.73 1.99 -5.46
C LEU A 55 -10.62 2.74 -4.74
N PHE A 56 -9.59 2.00 -4.35
CA PHE A 56 -8.26 2.50 -4.10
C PHE A 56 -7.34 2.02 -5.23
N ILE A 57 -6.85 2.97 -6.04
CA ILE A 57 -5.90 2.66 -7.10
C ILE A 57 -4.50 2.99 -6.59
N THR A 58 -3.57 2.05 -6.71
CA THR A 58 -2.18 2.23 -6.31
C THR A 58 -1.22 1.73 -7.39
N TYR A 59 0.06 2.06 -7.21
CA TYR A 59 1.10 1.79 -8.20
C TYR A 59 2.25 1.02 -7.53
N VAL A 60 2.47 -0.22 -7.98
CA VAL A 60 3.53 -1.08 -7.45
C VAL A 60 4.50 -1.46 -8.57
N ARG A 61 5.78 -1.15 -8.39
CA ARG A 61 6.80 -1.52 -9.38
C ARG A 61 6.93 -3.03 -9.50
N THR A 62 7.12 -3.51 -10.73
CA THR A 62 7.22 -4.95 -11.04
C THR A 62 8.35 -5.64 -10.27
N GLY A 63 9.45 -4.94 -10.01
CA GLY A 63 10.58 -5.47 -9.25
C GLY A 63 10.36 -5.57 -7.73
N ARG A 64 9.28 -5.04 -7.16
CA ARG A 64 9.04 -5.08 -5.71
C ARG A 64 8.58 -6.47 -5.25
N PHE A 65 9.06 -6.88 -4.08
CA PHE A 65 8.64 -8.15 -3.45
C PHE A 65 7.12 -8.24 -3.27
N THR A 66 6.51 -7.12 -2.88
CA THR A 66 5.05 -6.99 -2.74
C THR A 66 4.30 -7.29 -4.04
N HIS A 67 4.85 -6.92 -5.21
CA HIS A 67 4.22 -7.21 -6.50
C HIS A 67 3.99 -8.72 -6.66
N GLY A 68 5.02 -9.52 -6.42
CA GLY A 68 4.91 -10.98 -6.50
C GLY A 68 3.97 -11.60 -5.43
N LEU A 69 3.76 -10.95 -4.28
CA LEU A 69 2.72 -11.39 -3.33
C LEU A 69 1.33 -11.12 -3.89
N LEU A 70 1.11 -9.93 -4.48
CA LEU A 70 -0.17 -9.56 -5.10
C LEU A 70 -0.52 -10.41 -6.32
N ASP A 71 0.48 -10.99 -6.99
CA ASP A 71 0.24 -11.95 -8.10
C ASP A 71 -0.35 -13.27 -7.60
N ARG A 72 -0.02 -13.67 -6.37
CA ARG A 72 -0.46 -14.93 -5.76
C ARG A 72 -1.73 -14.78 -4.91
N ASN A 73 -1.90 -13.60 -4.29
CA ASN A 73 -3.10 -13.26 -3.54
C ASN A 73 -3.58 -11.88 -3.96
N PRO A 74 -4.71 -11.77 -4.71
CA PRO A 74 -5.22 -10.51 -5.24
C PRO A 74 -5.94 -9.67 -4.17
N GLU A 75 -5.46 -9.66 -2.96
CA GLU A 75 -5.97 -8.88 -1.84
C GLU A 75 -4.85 -8.07 -1.19
N PHE A 76 -5.20 -6.91 -0.65
CA PHE A 76 -4.25 -6.08 0.12
C PHE A 76 -4.99 -5.21 1.14
N THR A 77 -4.24 -4.71 2.11
CA THR A 77 -4.73 -3.62 2.97
C THR A 77 -3.89 -2.37 2.78
N VAL A 78 -4.54 -1.21 2.91
CA VAL A 78 -3.86 0.08 3.03
C VAL A 78 -4.00 0.55 4.46
N ASN A 79 -2.87 0.80 5.12
CA ASN A 79 -2.83 1.15 6.53
C ASN A 79 -2.25 2.56 6.68
N LEU A 80 -3.00 3.42 7.37
CA LEU A 80 -2.72 4.83 7.54
C LEU A 80 -2.75 5.22 9.02
N PRO A 81 -2.07 6.32 9.42
CA PRO A 81 -2.26 6.88 10.75
C PRO A 81 -3.72 7.29 10.95
N ALA A 82 -4.21 7.24 12.18
CA ALA A 82 -5.56 7.73 12.49
C ALA A 82 -5.66 9.25 12.24
N PRO A 83 -6.85 9.75 11.90
CA PRO A 83 -7.08 11.20 11.80
C PRO A 83 -6.68 11.91 13.09
N GLY A 84 -5.98 13.04 12.98
CA GLY A 84 -5.54 13.84 14.13
C GLY A 84 -4.31 13.30 14.86
N THR A 85 -3.71 12.19 14.40
CA THR A 85 -2.46 11.67 14.98
C THR A 85 -1.25 12.07 14.15
N ASP A 86 -0.07 12.01 14.78
CA ASP A 86 1.19 12.26 14.09
C ASP A 86 1.49 11.15 13.05
N HIS A 87 2.09 11.57 11.95
CA HIS A 87 2.52 10.65 10.91
C HIS A 87 3.79 9.91 11.38
N PRO A 88 3.79 8.56 11.43
CA PRO A 88 4.93 7.78 11.94
C PRO A 88 6.05 7.68 10.88
N ALA A 89 6.73 8.79 10.63
CA ALA A 89 7.70 8.93 9.55
C ALA A 89 8.82 7.89 9.58
N ARG A 90 9.29 7.49 10.78
CA ARG A 90 10.35 6.47 10.92
C ARG A 90 9.86 5.09 10.46
N LEU A 91 8.65 4.69 10.85
CA LEU A 91 8.02 3.44 10.43
C LEU A 91 7.85 3.43 8.91
N ILE A 92 7.23 4.47 8.36
CA ILE A 92 6.97 4.59 6.93
C ILE A 92 8.29 4.56 6.13
N SER A 93 9.31 5.29 6.58
CA SER A 93 10.63 5.26 5.93
C SER A 93 11.23 3.86 5.93
N TYR A 94 11.17 3.15 7.06
CA TYR A 94 11.70 1.78 7.16
C TYR A 94 10.98 0.83 6.19
N LEU A 95 9.64 0.84 6.19
CA LEU A 95 8.84 0.00 5.30
C LEU A 95 9.13 0.25 3.81
N GLY A 96 9.56 1.47 3.45
CA GLY A 96 9.89 1.87 2.08
C GLY A 96 11.30 1.54 1.63
N THR A 97 12.26 1.49 2.56
CA THR A 97 13.70 1.32 2.25
C THR A 97 14.22 -0.11 2.44
N HIS A 98 13.47 -0.97 3.12
CA HIS A 98 13.84 -2.36 3.39
C HIS A 98 12.97 -3.33 2.59
N SER A 99 13.58 -4.39 2.08
CA SER A 99 12.89 -5.37 1.23
C SER A 99 12.46 -6.59 2.04
N GLY A 100 11.18 -6.96 1.91
CA GLY A 100 10.67 -8.22 2.47
C GLY A 100 11.27 -9.49 1.84
N ARG A 101 12.12 -9.38 0.80
CA ARG A 101 12.92 -10.50 0.32
C ARG A 101 14.01 -10.89 1.31
N ASN A 102 14.57 -9.91 2.00
CA ASN A 102 15.78 -10.05 2.79
C ASN A 102 15.50 -10.16 4.30
N GLU A 103 14.31 -9.73 4.73
CA GLU A 103 13.95 -9.69 6.14
C GLU A 103 12.45 -9.86 6.38
N ASP A 104 12.10 -10.23 7.59
CA ASP A 104 10.74 -10.15 8.12
C ASP A 104 10.57 -8.81 8.85
N LYS A 105 9.99 -7.84 8.14
CA LYS A 105 9.76 -6.49 8.70
C LYS A 105 8.78 -6.48 9.86
N ILE A 106 7.85 -7.43 9.92
CA ILE A 106 6.91 -7.57 11.03
C ILE A 106 7.67 -7.90 12.31
N ALA A 107 8.50 -8.94 12.26
CA ALA A 107 9.30 -9.35 13.41
C ALA A 107 10.35 -8.29 13.78
N THR A 108 11.05 -7.73 12.79
CA THR A 108 12.11 -6.72 13.01
C THR A 108 11.59 -5.47 13.72
N LEU A 109 10.39 -5.02 13.36
CA LEU A 109 9.78 -3.81 13.92
C LEU A 109 8.82 -4.08 15.08
N GLY A 110 8.55 -5.35 15.40
CA GLY A 110 7.57 -5.72 16.42
C GLY A 110 6.15 -5.27 16.08
N LEU A 111 5.76 -5.33 14.80
CA LEU A 111 4.44 -4.87 14.37
C LEU A 111 3.33 -5.85 14.76
N HIS A 112 2.17 -5.29 15.12
CA HIS A 112 1.00 -6.06 15.50
C HIS A 112 0.05 -6.21 14.31
N LEU A 113 -0.08 -7.45 13.86
CA LEU A 113 -1.01 -7.81 12.78
C LEU A 113 -2.41 -8.02 13.34
N VAL A 114 -3.40 -7.37 12.72
CA VAL A 114 -4.81 -7.52 13.05
C VAL A 114 -5.52 -8.18 11.86
N PRO A 115 -6.12 -9.37 12.02
CA PRO A 115 -6.75 -10.08 10.92
C PRO A 115 -7.74 -9.22 10.15
N GLY A 116 -7.79 -9.34 8.83
CA GLY A 116 -8.80 -8.70 8.00
C GLY A 116 -10.22 -9.16 8.37
N SER A 117 -11.23 -8.37 8.00
CA SER A 117 -12.64 -8.74 8.14
C SER A 117 -13.21 -9.30 6.84
N GLU A 118 -12.85 -8.63 5.73
CA GLU A 118 -13.36 -8.90 4.39
C GLU A 118 -12.31 -9.53 3.47
N VAL A 119 -11.01 -9.39 3.85
CA VAL A 119 -9.88 -9.94 3.10
C VAL A 119 -8.98 -10.79 3.99
N SER A 120 -8.19 -11.66 3.39
CA SER A 120 -7.24 -12.53 4.09
C SER A 120 -5.98 -11.81 4.58
N VAL A 121 -5.73 -10.60 4.07
CA VAL A 121 -4.56 -9.80 4.41
C VAL A 121 -4.81 -9.00 5.68
N PRO A 122 -3.89 -9.05 6.68
CA PRO A 122 -4.09 -8.31 7.93
C PRO A 122 -3.83 -6.80 7.77
N GLY A 123 -4.42 -6.02 8.68
CA GLY A 123 -4.06 -4.65 8.96
C GLY A 123 -2.92 -4.56 9.96
N LEU A 124 -2.37 -3.33 10.14
CA LEU A 124 -1.31 -3.00 11.09
C LEU A 124 -1.87 -2.10 12.20
N ALA A 125 -1.74 -2.52 13.46
CA ALA A 125 -2.25 -1.73 14.59
C ALA A 125 -1.54 -0.38 14.73
N GLU A 126 -0.29 -0.28 14.31
CA GLU A 126 0.51 0.96 14.34
C GLU A 126 0.08 1.99 13.29
N LEU A 127 -0.73 1.56 12.33
CA LEU A 127 -1.35 2.38 11.28
C LEU A 127 -2.85 2.06 11.23
N PRO A 128 -3.62 2.55 12.22
CA PRO A 128 -4.90 1.97 12.59
C PRO A 128 -6.05 2.22 11.60
N LEU A 129 -5.99 3.28 10.76
CA LEU A 129 -6.99 3.43 9.70
C LEU A 129 -6.67 2.45 8.58
N THR A 130 -7.51 1.44 8.43
CA THR A 130 -7.29 0.33 7.49
C THR A 130 -8.37 0.33 6.42
N LEU A 131 -7.94 0.27 5.16
CA LEU A 131 -8.79 -0.05 4.01
C LEU A 131 -8.48 -1.48 3.59
N GLU A 132 -9.49 -2.32 3.50
CA GLU A 132 -9.41 -3.68 3.00
C GLU A 132 -9.80 -3.70 1.52
N CYS A 133 -8.91 -4.21 0.66
CA CYS A 133 -9.05 -4.08 -0.78
C CYS A 133 -8.94 -5.43 -1.50
N ARG A 134 -9.81 -5.63 -2.49
CA ARG A 134 -9.77 -6.78 -3.40
C ARG A 134 -9.48 -6.30 -4.82
N ILE A 135 -8.45 -6.86 -5.45
CA ILE A 135 -8.01 -6.43 -6.79
C ILE A 135 -9.04 -6.86 -7.83
N LEU A 136 -9.56 -5.89 -8.58
CA LEU A 136 -10.46 -6.12 -9.70
C LEU A 136 -9.75 -6.06 -11.06
N TYR A 137 -8.73 -5.18 -11.16
CA TYR A 137 -8.05 -4.94 -12.43
C TYR A 137 -6.61 -4.51 -12.21
N ARG A 138 -5.74 -4.82 -13.17
CA ARG A 138 -4.33 -4.43 -13.20
C ARG A 138 -3.90 -4.00 -14.58
N GLN A 139 -3.04 -3.00 -14.65
CA GLN A 139 -2.46 -2.55 -15.91
C GLN A 139 -1.01 -2.13 -15.71
N LEU A 140 -0.10 -2.77 -16.43
CA LEU A 140 1.29 -2.33 -16.49
C LEU A 140 1.37 -1.00 -17.23
N GLN A 141 2.01 0.00 -16.62
CA GLN A 141 2.33 1.25 -17.30
C GLN A 141 3.44 1.00 -18.34
N GLN A 142 3.35 1.68 -19.48
CA GLN A 142 4.26 1.51 -20.61
C GLN A 142 4.82 2.87 -21.03
N ALA A 143 6.08 2.88 -21.48
CA ALA A 143 6.76 4.13 -21.86
C ALA A 143 6.09 4.81 -23.05
N ASP A 144 5.59 4.04 -24.01
CA ASP A 144 4.94 4.53 -25.24
C ASP A 144 3.52 5.07 -25.01
N CYS A 145 2.95 4.85 -23.82
CA CYS A 145 1.68 5.46 -23.41
C CYS A 145 1.84 6.87 -22.82
N PHE A 146 3.07 7.35 -22.60
CA PHE A 146 3.29 8.73 -22.20
C PHE A 146 3.21 9.65 -23.43
N LEU A 147 2.31 10.63 -23.35
CA LEU A 147 2.13 11.57 -24.46
C LEU A 147 3.37 12.47 -24.62
N PRO A 148 3.67 12.95 -25.84
CA PRO A 148 4.76 13.87 -26.11
C PRO A 148 4.76 15.07 -25.15
N GLY A 149 5.95 15.51 -24.73
CA GLY A 149 6.11 16.60 -23.75
C GLY A 149 6.19 16.12 -22.29
N ASN A 150 6.06 14.82 -22.02
CA ASN A 150 6.13 14.24 -20.67
C ASN A 150 7.41 13.42 -20.41
N GLU A 151 8.45 13.60 -21.24
CA GLU A 151 9.72 12.85 -21.15
C GLU A 151 10.42 13.06 -19.81
N ALA A 152 10.19 14.21 -19.16
CA ALA A 152 10.71 14.51 -17.83
C ALA A 152 10.18 13.52 -16.75
N ILE A 153 8.95 13.04 -16.88
CA ILE A 153 8.37 12.02 -15.99
C ILE A 153 9.15 10.71 -16.14
N LEU A 154 9.34 10.26 -17.39
CA LEU A 154 10.10 9.04 -17.68
C LEU A 154 11.51 9.12 -17.13
N LYS A 155 12.21 10.23 -17.42
CA LYS A 155 13.59 10.44 -16.94
C LYS A 155 13.69 10.46 -15.41
N SER A 156 12.72 11.08 -14.73
CA SER A 156 12.77 11.24 -13.27
C SER A 156 12.33 9.99 -12.51
N PHE A 157 11.34 9.27 -13.02
CA PHE A 157 10.70 8.17 -12.27
C PHE A 157 10.98 6.77 -12.85
N TYR A 158 11.49 6.70 -14.08
CA TYR A 158 11.83 5.44 -14.76
C TYR A 158 13.19 5.53 -15.47
N PRO A 159 14.26 6.00 -14.79
CA PRO A 159 15.59 6.10 -15.43
C PRO A 159 16.06 4.70 -15.83
N GLN A 160 16.53 4.56 -17.08
CA GLN A 160 16.97 3.27 -17.62
C GLN A 160 18.45 2.98 -17.40
N ASP A 161 19.19 3.96 -16.90
CA ASP A 161 20.62 3.92 -16.57
C ASP A 161 20.92 3.50 -15.12
N VAL A 162 19.90 3.09 -14.36
CA VAL A 162 20.04 2.58 -12.99
C VAL A 162 19.55 1.13 -12.88
N PRO A 163 20.07 0.34 -11.89
CA PRO A 163 19.60 -1.02 -11.66
C PRO A 163 18.17 -1.04 -11.12
N SER A 164 17.43 -2.14 -11.39
CA SER A 164 16.04 -2.34 -10.92
C SER A 164 15.92 -2.36 -9.41
N GLU A 165 17.00 -2.75 -8.72
CA GLU A 165 17.05 -2.84 -7.24
C GLU A 165 17.38 -1.51 -6.56
N ALA A 166 17.70 -0.46 -7.33
CA ALA A 166 18.03 0.85 -6.76
C ALA A 166 16.90 1.36 -5.87
N THR A 167 17.27 1.87 -4.70
CA THR A 167 16.32 2.53 -3.78
C THR A 167 15.83 3.84 -4.40
N GLY A 168 14.55 4.12 -4.25
CA GLY A 168 13.94 5.32 -4.81
C GLY A 168 13.50 5.14 -6.27
N SER A 169 13.90 6.05 -7.14
CA SER A 169 13.61 5.97 -8.58
C SER A 169 14.45 4.87 -9.21
N ASN A 170 13.81 3.80 -9.64
CA ASN A 170 14.46 2.73 -10.39
C ASN A 170 13.77 2.52 -11.74
N ARG A 171 14.39 1.70 -12.60
CA ARG A 171 13.97 1.53 -14.01
C ARG A 171 12.62 0.85 -14.21
N ASP A 172 12.17 0.06 -13.24
CA ASP A 172 10.98 -0.76 -13.38
C ASP A 172 9.70 0.09 -13.43
N PHE A 173 8.83 -0.20 -14.40
CA PHE A 173 7.52 0.42 -14.49
C PHE A 173 6.59 -0.09 -13.38
N HIS A 174 5.60 0.72 -13.07
CA HIS A 174 4.58 0.34 -12.12
C HIS A 174 3.45 -0.43 -12.81
N THR A 175 2.89 -1.38 -12.10
CA THR A 175 1.55 -1.88 -12.37
C THR A 175 0.55 -1.01 -11.60
N ALA A 176 -0.38 -0.39 -12.31
CA ALA A 176 -1.57 0.22 -11.70
C ALA A 176 -2.48 -0.91 -11.22
N ILE A 177 -2.83 -0.87 -9.94
CA ILE A 177 -3.63 -1.90 -9.26
C ILE A 177 -4.91 -1.25 -8.77
N TYR A 178 -6.04 -1.74 -9.25
CA TYR A 178 -7.38 -1.25 -8.95
C TYR A 178 -8.01 -2.17 -7.90
N GLY A 179 -8.00 -1.75 -6.66
CA GLY A 179 -8.58 -2.49 -5.54
C GLY A 179 -9.96 -1.94 -5.17
N GLU A 180 -11.00 -2.76 -5.24
CA GLU A 180 -12.28 -2.44 -4.61
C GLU A 180 -12.09 -2.34 -3.09
N ILE A 181 -12.50 -1.23 -2.50
CA ILE A 181 -12.52 -1.08 -1.05
C ILE A 181 -13.75 -1.84 -0.53
N VAL A 182 -13.52 -3.02 0.02
CA VAL A 182 -14.58 -3.90 0.55
C VAL A 182 -14.81 -3.70 2.06
N GLY A 183 -13.89 -3.03 2.74
CA GLY A 183 -14.00 -2.69 4.15
C GLY A 183 -13.12 -1.50 4.52
N ALA A 184 -13.58 -0.70 5.48
CA ALA A 184 -12.80 0.39 6.08
C ALA A 184 -13.08 0.45 7.58
N HIS A 185 -12.03 0.49 8.40
CA HIS A 185 -12.16 0.50 9.85
C HIS A 185 -10.96 1.14 10.56
N LEU A 186 -11.20 1.54 11.81
CA LEU A 186 -10.14 1.91 12.76
C LEU A 186 -9.84 0.73 13.68
N ILE A 187 -8.55 0.39 13.80
CA ILE A 187 -8.03 -0.56 14.77
C ILE A 187 -7.74 0.19 16.08
N GLN A 188 -8.21 -0.31 17.20
CA GLN A 188 -8.03 0.27 18.52
C GLN A 188 -7.61 -0.83 19.52
N SER A 189 -6.79 -0.48 20.49
CA SER A 189 -6.54 -1.38 21.63
C SER A 189 -7.85 -1.62 22.38
N ALA A 190 -8.15 -2.89 22.70
CA ALA A 190 -9.36 -3.27 23.43
C ALA A 190 -9.20 -3.02 24.92
#